data_8450058fc9712b19ac83680cbdd749ad
#
_entry.id   8450058fc9712b19ac83680cbdd749ad
#
_cell.length_a   1.000
_cell.length_b   1.000
_cell.length_c   1.000
_cell.angle_alpha   90.00
_cell.angle_beta   90.00
_cell.angle_gamma   90.00
#
_symmetry.space_group_name_H-M   'P 1'
#
loop_
_entity.id
_entity.type
_entity.pdbx_description
1 polymer ?
#
loop_
_entity_poly.entity_id
_entity_poly.type
_entity_poly.pdbx_seq_one_letter_code
_entity_poly.pdbx_strand_id
1 'polypeptide(L)'
;MAIEKWQNFGSVRDFDDLFNRFLGTRSQVARSTEPEAWSIPLDVVQEGESLVVTASVPGTSKDKIDVSVDDNVLTIKAETAGSVDTDTAKSSDGYLLRERRTGSYYRALRLPETVDYENAESTFANGVLTIKLPKLESKKARKLEISAV
;
A
#
# COMPACT_ATOMS: atom_id res chain seq x y z
N MET A 1 11.65 -26.80 19.93
CA MET A 1 11.35 -25.70 19.03
C MET A 1 10.89 -24.53 19.88
N ALA A 2 11.72 -23.53 20.02
CA ALA A 2 11.33 -22.30 20.70
C ALA A 2 10.52 -21.47 19.72
N ILE A 3 9.25 -21.22 20.05
CA ILE A 3 8.43 -20.21 19.39
C ILE A 3 8.97 -18.89 19.92
N GLU A 4 9.82 -18.21 19.16
CA GLU A 4 10.22 -16.86 19.51
C GLU A 4 9.00 -15.96 19.49
N LYS A 5 8.63 -15.51 20.67
CA LYS A 5 7.57 -14.54 20.90
C LYS A 5 7.92 -13.26 20.14
N TRP A 6 7.09 -12.94 19.20
CA TRP A 6 7.10 -11.63 18.51
C TRP A 6 6.86 -10.53 19.54
N GLN A 7 7.92 -9.88 19.98
CA GLN A 7 7.83 -8.74 20.87
C GLN A 7 8.40 -7.52 20.14
N ASN A 8 7.52 -6.53 20.03
CA ASN A 8 7.81 -5.10 19.82
C ASN A 8 7.91 -4.58 18.37
N PHE A 9 6.85 -4.72 17.63
CA PHE A 9 6.24 -3.53 17.03
C PHE A 9 5.20 -3.04 18.03
N GLY A 10 5.08 -1.73 18.20
CA GLY A 10 4.07 -1.19 19.07
C GLY A 10 2.80 -2.00 18.92
N SER A 11 2.29 -2.52 20.00
CA SER A 11 1.28 -3.56 20.12
C SER A 11 0.51 -3.86 18.83
N VAL A 12 0.32 -5.13 18.46
CA VAL A 12 -0.59 -5.58 17.38
C VAL A 12 -1.94 -4.85 17.46
N ARG A 13 -2.33 -4.38 18.64
CA ARG A 13 -3.49 -3.51 18.89
C ARG A 13 -3.36 -2.13 18.23
N ASP A 14 -2.18 -1.55 18.16
CA ASP A 14 -1.97 -0.24 17.51
C ASP A 14 -2.08 -0.36 16.00
N PHE A 15 -1.71 -1.52 15.43
CA PHE A 15 -1.89 -1.79 14.01
C PHE A 15 -3.37 -2.10 13.70
N ASP A 16 -4.05 -2.88 14.54
CA ASP A 16 -5.47 -3.17 14.40
C ASP A 16 -6.33 -1.91 14.58
N ASP A 17 -5.99 -1.04 15.53
CA ASP A 17 -6.69 0.24 15.72
C ASP A 17 -6.43 1.21 14.55
N LEU A 18 -5.21 1.22 14.03
CA LEU A 18 -4.87 2.01 12.84
C LEU A 18 -5.60 1.47 11.60
N PHE A 19 -5.61 0.16 11.44
CA PHE A 19 -6.27 -0.53 10.33
C PHE A 19 -7.79 -0.39 10.41
N ASN A 20 -8.38 -0.52 11.60
CA ASN A 20 -9.81 -0.32 11.81
C ASN A 20 -10.24 1.14 11.65
N ARG A 21 -9.40 2.11 12.06
CA ARG A 21 -9.63 3.53 11.75
C ARG A 21 -9.61 3.79 10.25
N PHE A 22 -8.74 3.12 9.55
CA PHE A 22 -8.61 3.26 8.10
C PHE A 22 -9.77 2.61 7.34
N LEU A 23 -10.21 1.42 7.76
CA LEU A 23 -11.38 0.74 7.20
C LEU A 23 -12.71 1.35 7.69
N GLY A 24 -12.74 1.89 8.91
CA GLY A 24 -13.93 2.51 9.50
C GLY A 24 -14.28 3.87 8.90
N THR A 25 -13.34 4.54 8.25
CA THR A 25 -13.58 5.85 7.61
C THR A 25 -14.17 5.72 6.19
N ARG A 26 -14.87 4.62 5.91
CA ARG A 26 -15.61 4.46 4.65
C ARG A 26 -16.86 5.35 4.55
N SER A 27 -17.11 6.16 5.56
CA SER A 27 -18.27 7.06 5.62
C SER A 27 -17.82 8.49 5.80
N GLN A 28 -17.70 9.21 4.70
CA GLN A 28 -17.51 10.65 4.53
C GLN A 28 -16.13 11.09 4.00
N VAL A 29 -15.71 10.53 2.90
CA VAL A 29 -14.91 11.32 1.98
C VAL A 29 -15.89 11.97 1.00
N ALA A 30 -15.90 13.28 0.99
CA ALA A 30 -16.65 14.09 0.07
C ALA A 30 -16.58 13.50 -1.33
N ARG A 31 -17.71 13.45 -2.03
CA ARG A 31 -17.80 13.18 -3.46
C ARG A 31 -16.91 14.18 -4.19
N SER A 32 -15.64 13.84 -4.31
CA SER A 32 -14.77 14.43 -5.30
C SER A 32 -15.21 13.88 -6.65
N THR A 33 -15.41 14.74 -7.59
CA THR A 33 -15.74 14.50 -9.00
C THR A 33 -14.58 13.84 -9.76
N GLU A 34 -13.78 13.00 -9.10
CA GLU A 34 -12.77 12.19 -9.76
C GLU A 34 -13.39 10.88 -10.24
N PRO A 35 -13.01 10.39 -11.43
CA PRO A 35 -13.51 9.12 -11.93
C PRO A 35 -13.27 8.04 -10.89
N GLU A 36 -14.26 7.19 -10.64
CA GLU A 36 -14.21 6.12 -9.65
C GLU A 36 -12.98 5.24 -9.90
N ALA A 37 -11.94 5.46 -9.10
CA ALA A 37 -10.75 4.63 -9.13
C ALA A 37 -11.03 3.32 -8.38
N TRP A 38 -10.57 2.20 -8.94
CA TRP A 38 -10.66 0.90 -8.30
C TRP A 38 -9.65 0.80 -7.15
N SER A 39 -10.07 0.21 -6.04
CA SER A 39 -9.16 -0.04 -4.93
C SER A 39 -8.13 -1.11 -5.29
N ILE A 40 -6.85 -0.82 -5.01
CA ILE A 40 -5.75 -1.77 -5.19
C ILE A 40 -5.72 -2.72 -3.98
N PRO A 41 -5.78 -4.05 -4.16
CA PRO A 41 -5.54 -5.00 -3.08
C PRO A 41 -4.10 -4.90 -2.59
N LEU A 42 -3.91 -4.86 -1.28
CA LEU A 42 -2.60 -4.79 -0.64
C LEU A 42 -2.43 -5.92 0.36
N ASP A 43 -1.19 -6.40 0.47
CA ASP A 43 -0.69 -7.12 1.62
C ASP A 43 0.42 -6.29 2.27
N VAL A 44 0.44 -6.27 3.59
CA VAL A 44 1.48 -5.60 4.37
C VAL A 44 2.06 -6.59 5.36
N VAL A 45 3.35 -6.82 5.24
CA VAL A 45 4.07 -7.79 6.06
C VAL A 45 5.29 -7.13 6.67
N GLN A 46 5.60 -7.50 7.90
CA GLN A 46 6.86 -7.15 8.51
C GLN A 46 7.90 -8.25 8.27
N GLU A 47 8.99 -7.89 7.65
CA GLU A 47 10.14 -8.77 7.42
C GLU A 47 11.36 -8.21 8.15
N GLY A 48 11.68 -8.77 9.32
CA GLY A 48 12.78 -8.26 10.16
C GLY A 48 12.60 -6.79 10.51
N GLU A 49 13.54 -5.96 10.11
CA GLU A 49 13.54 -4.51 10.31
C GLU A 49 12.94 -3.73 9.13
N SER A 50 12.14 -4.37 8.30
CA SER A 50 11.50 -3.72 7.15
C SER A 50 10.00 -4.00 7.12
N LEU A 51 9.24 -3.04 6.64
CA LEU A 51 7.85 -3.21 6.26
C LEU A 51 7.79 -3.47 4.75
N VAL A 52 7.11 -4.51 4.34
CA VAL A 52 6.95 -4.86 2.93
C VAL A 52 5.48 -4.71 2.55
N VAL A 53 5.23 -3.85 1.58
CA VAL A 53 3.89 -3.63 1.02
C VAL A 53 3.87 -4.25 -0.36
N THR A 54 2.92 -5.16 -0.58
CA THR A 54 2.71 -5.82 -1.86
C THR A 54 1.35 -5.43 -2.42
N ALA A 55 1.33 -4.94 -3.66
CA ALA A 55 0.13 -4.43 -4.31
C ALA A 55 -0.12 -5.12 -5.65
N SER A 56 -1.33 -5.60 -5.89
CA SER A 56 -1.71 -6.23 -7.15
C SER A 56 -2.27 -5.21 -8.12
N VAL A 57 -1.55 -4.96 -9.21
CA VAL A 57 -1.92 -4.03 -10.29
C VAL A 57 -1.72 -4.68 -11.66
N PRO A 58 -2.45 -5.75 -11.95
CA PRO A 58 -2.30 -6.49 -13.21
C PRO A 58 -2.77 -5.66 -14.40
N GLY A 59 -2.14 -5.86 -15.55
CA GLY A 59 -2.51 -5.18 -16.80
C GLY A 59 -2.00 -3.75 -16.91
N THR A 60 -1.11 -3.33 -16.03
CA THR A 60 -0.42 -2.04 -16.10
C THR A 60 1.06 -2.22 -16.47
N SER A 61 1.72 -1.11 -16.80
CA SER A 61 3.16 -1.03 -17.00
C SER A 61 3.80 -0.15 -15.93
N LYS A 62 5.09 -0.33 -15.71
CA LYS A 62 5.86 0.46 -14.74
C LYS A 62 5.65 1.98 -14.92
N ASP A 63 5.59 2.44 -16.15
CA ASP A 63 5.49 3.88 -16.48
C ASP A 63 4.11 4.48 -16.15
N LYS A 64 3.14 3.61 -15.86
CA LYS A 64 1.77 3.98 -15.49
C LYS A 64 1.47 3.76 -14.02
N ILE A 65 2.49 3.51 -13.22
CA ILE A 65 2.40 3.40 -11.77
C ILE A 65 3.09 4.61 -11.14
N ASP A 66 2.36 5.33 -10.32
CA ASP A 66 2.87 6.42 -9.49
C ASP A 66 2.77 6.03 -8.01
N VAL A 67 3.90 6.17 -7.31
CA VAL A 67 4.01 5.86 -5.88
C VAL A 67 4.61 7.06 -5.18
N SER A 68 3.91 7.57 -4.20
CA SER A 68 4.37 8.71 -3.40
C SER A 68 4.13 8.47 -1.90
N VAL A 69 4.95 9.10 -1.08
CA VAL A 69 4.75 9.17 0.37
C VAL A 69 4.73 10.63 0.78
N ASP A 70 3.65 11.04 1.41
CA ASP A 70 3.47 12.38 1.96
C ASP A 70 2.81 12.28 3.32
N ASP A 71 3.37 12.96 4.32
CA ASP A 71 2.87 12.94 5.72
C ASP A 71 2.58 11.51 6.24
N ASN A 72 3.53 10.59 6.04
CA ASN A 72 3.39 9.16 6.37
C ASN A 72 2.23 8.43 5.66
N VAL A 73 1.70 8.99 4.58
CA VAL A 73 0.71 8.33 3.74
C VAL A 73 1.35 7.87 2.45
N LEU A 74 1.42 6.55 2.28
CA LEU A 74 1.81 5.91 1.02
C LEU A 74 0.61 5.95 0.08
N THR A 75 0.76 6.56 -1.08
CA THR A 75 -0.25 6.61 -2.12
C THR A 75 0.24 5.85 -3.35
N ILE A 76 -0.57 4.94 -3.84
CA ILE A 76 -0.32 4.17 -5.05
C ILE A 76 -1.42 4.50 -6.05
N LYS A 77 -1.04 4.98 -7.23
CA LYS A 77 -1.92 5.20 -8.37
C LYS A 77 -1.43 4.34 -9.53
N ALA A 78 -2.33 3.74 -10.25
CA ALA A 78 -1.99 2.97 -11.43
C ALA A 78 -3.07 3.08 -12.50
N GLU A 79 -2.66 3.01 -13.76
CA GLU A 79 -3.57 2.97 -14.89
C GLU A 79 -3.35 1.69 -15.68
N THR A 80 -4.44 1.00 -16.02
CA THR A 80 -4.37 -0.16 -16.90
C THR A 80 -4.56 0.22 -18.36
N ALA A 81 -3.86 -0.47 -19.25
CA ALA A 81 -4.10 -0.35 -20.69
C ALA A 81 -5.53 -0.83 -21.00
N GLY A 82 -6.30 0.00 -21.66
CA GLY A 82 -7.73 -0.23 -21.89
C GLY A 82 -8.60 0.72 -21.07
N SER A 83 -8.06 1.92 -20.77
CA SER A 83 -8.89 3.03 -20.35
C SER A 83 -10.10 3.12 -21.28
N VAL A 84 -11.25 2.97 -20.70
CA VAL A 84 -12.51 3.25 -21.36
C VAL A 84 -12.38 4.66 -21.89
N ASP A 85 -12.30 4.84 -23.18
CA ASP A 85 -12.74 6.08 -23.78
C ASP A 85 -14.11 6.37 -23.18
N THR A 86 -14.19 7.37 -22.34
CA THR A 86 -15.45 7.79 -21.69
C THR A 86 -16.54 8.13 -22.70
N ASP A 87 -16.17 8.31 -23.95
CA ASP A 87 -17.09 8.54 -25.06
C ASP A 87 -17.70 7.26 -25.65
N THR A 88 -17.19 6.08 -25.35
CA THR A 88 -17.72 4.78 -25.81
C THR A 88 -18.48 3.98 -24.74
N ALA A 89 -18.92 4.64 -23.66
CA ALA A 89 -19.85 4.02 -22.70
C ALA A 89 -21.17 3.53 -23.34
N LYS A 90 -21.35 3.73 -24.66
CA LYS A 90 -22.51 3.29 -25.44
C LYS A 90 -22.26 2.06 -26.32
N SER A 91 -21.04 1.55 -26.42
CA SER A 91 -20.79 0.31 -27.16
C SER A 91 -20.57 -0.87 -26.23
N SER A 92 -21.64 -1.37 -25.65
CA SER A 92 -21.74 -2.73 -25.12
C SER A 92 -21.61 -3.79 -26.26
N ASP A 93 -21.32 -3.34 -27.46
CA ASP A 93 -21.27 -4.17 -28.65
C ASP A 93 -20.08 -5.12 -28.61
N GLY A 94 -20.35 -6.37 -28.34
CA GLY A 94 -19.43 -7.49 -28.44
C GLY A 94 -19.09 -8.20 -27.13
N TYR A 95 -19.34 -7.62 -25.96
CA TYR A 95 -19.14 -8.33 -24.70
C TYR A 95 -20.35 -9.19 -24.33
N LEU A 96 -20.14 -10.50 -24.22
CA LEU A 96 -21.14 -11.41 -23.64
C LEU A 96 -21.11 -11.36 -22.10
N LEU A 97 -19.92 -11.08 -21.51
CA LEU A 97 -19.73 -10.92 -20.09
C LEU A 97 -18.50 -10.02 -19.86
N ARG A 98 -18.59 -9.04 -18.96
CA ARG A 98 -17.51 -8.13 -18.62
C ARG A 98 -17.39 -8.00 -17.09
N GLU A 99 -16.43 -8.71 -16.52
CA GLU A 99 -16.16 -8.71 -15.06
C GLU A 99 -14.82 -8.05 -14.72
N ARG A 100 -13.90 -7.96 -15.69
CA ARG A 100 -12.59 -7.36 -15.47
C ARG A 100 -12.72 -5.86 -15.25
N ARG A 101 -12.03 -5.38 -14.22
CA ARG A 101 -11.92 -3.96 -13.92
C ARG A 101 -10.75 -3.39 -14.69
N THR A 102 -10.97 -2.30 -15.40
CA THR A 102 -9.97 -1.56 -16.18
C THR A 102 -10.08 -0.08 -15.88
N GLY A 103 -9.05 0.68 -16.15
CA GLY A 103 -8.99 2.12 -15.92
C GLY A 103 -8.06 2.50 -14.79
N SER A 104 -8.48 3.42 -13.94
CA SER A 104 -7.65 3.95 -12.86
C SER A 104 -7.79 3.14 -11.58
N TYR A 105 -6.68 2.93 -10.92
CA TYR A 105 -6.57 2.27 -9.62
C TYR A 105 -5.92 3.21 -8.62
N TYR A 106 -6.39 3.16 -7.39
CA TYR A 106 -5.90 4.02 -6.32
C TYR A 106 -5.88 3.28 -4.99
N ARG A 107 -4.85 3.55 -4.21
CA ARG A 107 -4.79 3.14 -2.81
C ARG A 107 -3.96 4.12 -2.01
N ALA A 108 -4.42 4.47 -0.83
CA ALA A 108 -3.65 5.16 0.19
C ALA A 108 -3.55 4.28 1.44
N LEU A 109 -2.37 4.27 2.06
CA LEU A 109 -2.05 3.52 3.27
C LEU A 109 -1.24 4.41 4.21
N ARG A 110 -1.70 4.56 5.45
CA ARG A 110 -0.93 5.26 6.46
C ARG A 110 0.20 4.38 6.97
N LEU A 111 1.42 4.88 6.89
CA LEU A 111 2.62 4.20 7.37
C LEU A 111 2.90 4.57 8.83
N PRO A 112 3.50 3.67 9.63
CA PRO A 112 4.02 4.02 10.95
C PRO A 112 5.11 5.07 10.85
N GLU A 113 5.23 5.94 11.86
CA GLU A 113 6.30 6.95 11.94
C GLU A 113 7.72 6.34 12.12
N THR A 114 7.78 5.03 12.30
CA THR A 114 9.03 4.29 12.47
C THR A 114 9.66 3.88 11.14
N VAL A 115 9.00 4.17 10.02
CA VAL A 115 9.42 3.76 8.68
C VAL A 115 10.27 4.84 8.03
N ASP A 116 11.36 4.42 7.43
CA ASP A 116 12.24 5.26 6.62
C ASP A 116 11.81 5.17 5.13
N TYR A 117 10.99 6.12 4.72
CA TYR A 117 10.50 6.16 3.35
C TYR A 117 11.52 6.78 2.37
N GLU A 118 12.55 7.48 2.87
CA GLU A 118 13.60 8.04 2.02
C GLU A 118 14.50 6.94 1.44
N ASN A 119 14.67 5.86 2.20
CA ASN A 119 15.41 4.67 1.77
C ASN A 119 14.49 3.52 1.32
N ALA A 120 13.29 3.86 0.85
CA ALA A 120 12.37 2.89 0.32
C ALA A 120 12.84 2.33 -1.03
N GLU A 121 12.68 1.04 -1.22
CA GLU A 121 12.93 0.35 -2.48
C GLU A 121 11.62 -0.16 -3.07
N SER A 122 11.44 -0.01 -4.37
CA SER A 122 10.27 -0.53 -5.06
C SER A 122 10.63 -1.35 -6.28
N THR A 123 9.92 -2.46 -6.46
CA THR A 123 10.06 -3.34 -7.62
C THR A 123 8.69 -3.66 -8.20
N PHE A 124 8.62 -3.82 -9.52
CA PHE A 124 7.40 -4.20 -10.20
C PHE A 124 7.68 -5.37 -11.14
N ALA A 125 7.00 -6.48 -10.93
CA ALA A 125 7.13 -7.68 -11.76
C ALA A 125 5.80 -8.45 -11.81
N ASN A 126 5.45 -8.97 -12.96
CA ASN A 126 4.27 -9.83 -13.15
C ASN A 126 2.94 -9.22 -12.65
N GLY A 127 2.79 -7.91 -12.74
CA GLY A 127 1.60 -7.21 -12.25
C GLY A 127 1.55 -7.00 -10.74
N VAL A 128 2.66 -7.24 -10.05
CA VAL A 128 2.79 -7.06 -8.60
C VAL A 128 3.83 -5.99 -8.30
N LEU A 129 3.41 -4.96 -7.59
CA LEU A 129 4.28 -3.92 -7.04
C LEU A 129 4.68 -4.32 -5.62
N THR A 130 5.96 -4.37 -5.35
CA THR A 130 6.50 -4.62 -4.00
C THR A 130 7.28 -3.39 -3.55
N ILE A 131 6.94 -2.86 -2.39
CA ILE A 131 7.61 -1.71 -1.77
C ILE A 131 8.19 -2.15 -0.45
N LYS A 132 9.50 -2.06 -0.31
CA LYS A 132 10.22 -2.38 0.91
C LYS A 132 10.63 -1.08 1.60
N LEU A 133 10.20 -0.94 2.83
CA LEU A 133 10.36 0.24 3.65
C LEU A 133 11.16 -0.14 4.90
N PRO A 134 12.45 0.21 5.01
CA PRO A 134 13.23 -0.10 6.18
C PRO A 134 12.74 0.72 7.39
N LYS A 135 13.11 0.27 8.57
CA LYS A 135 12.85 0.99 9.82
C LYS A 135 13.90 2.08 10.00
N LEU A 136 13.46 3.24 10.47
CA LEU A 136 14.37 4.33 10.83
C LEU A 136 15.43 3.85 11.83
N GLU A 137 16.70 4.16 11.58
CA GLU A 137 17.81 3.80 12.47
C GLU A 137 17.60 4.32 13.90
N SER A 138 17.03 5.52 14.06
CA SER A 138 16.69 6.11 15.35
C SER A 138 15.61 5.35 16.13
N LYS A 139 14.86 4.47 15.45
CA LYS A 139 13.76 3.69 16.02
C LYS A 139 14.10 2.20 16.16
N LYS A 140 15.29 1.78 15.73
CA LYS A 140 15.77 0.43 15.98
C LYS A 140 16.10 0.20 17.44
N ALA A 141 15.89 -1.02 17.92
CA ALA A 141 16.26 -1.39 19.28
C ALA A 141 17.78 -1.26 19.47
N ARG A 142 18.19 -0.53 20.50
CA ARG A 142 19.59 -0.34 20.86
C ARG A 142 19.88 -1.06 22.17
N LYS A 143 20.91 -1.88 22.19
CA LYS A 143 21.42 -2.47 23.42
C LYS A 143 22.14 -1.38 24.24
N LEU A 144 21.76 -1.25 25.49
CA LEU A 144 22.45 -0.36 26.41
C LEU A 144 23.57 -1.10 27.11
N GLU A 145 24.73 -0.47 27.21
CA GLU A 145 25.84 -0.95 28.01
C GLU A 145 25.63 -0.51 29.47
N ILE A 146 25.77 -1.45 30.38
CA ILE A 146 25.67 -1.22 31.80
C ILE A 146 27.08 -1.05 32.34
N SER A 147 27.40 0.16 32.85
CA SER A 147 28.64 0.41 33.55
C SER A 147 28.48 0.01 35.01
N ALA A 148 29.37 -0.85 35.51
CA ALA A 148 29.46 -1.13 36.95
C ALA A 148 30.11 0.05 37.65
N VAL A 149 29.53 0.45 38.78
CA VAL A 149 30.08 1.50 39.64
C VAL A 149 30.89 0.86 40.75
#